data_b4d6408cffd0cb4d715ef8145bf9037a
#
_entry.id   b4d6408cffd0cb4d715ef8145bf9037a
#
_cell.length_a   1.000
_cell.length_b   1.000
_cell.length_c   1.000
_cell.angle_alpha   90.00
_cell.angle_beta   90.00
_cell.angle_gamma   90.00
#
_symmetry.space_group_name_H-M   'P 1'
#
loop_
_entity.id
_entity.type
_entity.pdbx_description
1 polymer ?
#
loop_
_entity_poly.entity_id
_entity_poly.type
_entity_poly.pdbx_seq_one_letter_code
_entity_poly.pdbx_strand_id
1 'polypeptide(L)'
;MEIRRYNMATEITRKNEVLRDPPFTQWLLSSPAAGWIWLVLRVWLGYKWIDASLHKINNPAWVETGAAVKGFWENALVVPEVGRPVVAFDWYRGFLQMLYDAQAWSWFAPLVAYGELLIGIALIVGAFTGIVAFFGAFMNWNFMMAGTASSNPMLFAVAVGLILAWKVSGYYGADYFLLRWIGTPWRGAAVNPADAPAVSPAK
;
A
#
# COMPACT_ATOMS: atom_id res chain seq x y z
N MET A 1 20.82 36.27 34.41
CA MET A 1 20.30 36.42 33.05
C MET A 1 20.74 35.28 32.10
N GLU A 2 21.84 34.60 32.36
CA GLU A 2 22.41 33.44 31.59
C GLU A 2 21.59 32.16 31.72
N ILE A 3 21.07 31.82 32.90
CA ILE A 3 20.32 30.58 33.15
C ILE A 3 19.03 30.51 32.30
N ARG A 4 18.38 31.64 32.05
CA ARG A 4 17.15 31.70 31.25
C ARG A 4 17.40 31.50 29.76
N ARG A 5 18.57 31.93 29.25
CA ARG A 5 18.99 31.70 27.84
C ARG A 5 19.35 30.24 27.58
N TYR A 6 20.01 29.60 28.60
CA TYR A 6 20.37 28.19 28.49
C TYR A 6 19.14 27.29 28.41
N ASN A 7 18.13 27.54 29.23
CA ASN A 7 16.89 26.78 29.21
C ASN A 7 16.06 26.97 27.91
N MET A 8 16.02 28.18 27.36
CA MET A 8 15.35 28.42 26.08
C MET A 8 16.06 27.75 24.89
N ALA A 9 17.38 27.80 24.87
CA ALA A 9 18.15 27.12 23.82
C ALA A 9 17.96 25.59 23.87
N THR A 10 17.88 25.03 25.09
CA THR A 10 17.64 23.58 25.29
C THR A 10 16.21 23.19 24.90
N GLU A 11 15.21 24.03 25.18
CA GLU A 11 13.81 23.80 24.76
C GLU A 11 13.62 23.90 23.23
N ILE A 12 14.29 24.88 22.59
CA ILE A 12 14.26 25.03 21.13
C ILE A 12 14.92 23.82 20.45
N THR A 13 16.02 23.32 21.00
CA THR A 13 16.70 22.12 20.47
C THR A 13 15.85 20.87 20.61
N ARG A 14 15.11 20.71 21.72
CA ARG A 14 14.17 19.59 21.89
C ARG A 14 12.99 19.63 20.93
N LYS A 15 12.44 20.82 20.60
CA LYS A 15 11.33 20.95 19.64
C LYS A 15 11.72 20.64 18.19
N ASN A 16 13.00 20.74 17.85
CA ASN A 16 13.52 20.47 16.51
C ASN A 16 14.27 19.13 16.41
N GLU A 17 14.17 18.27 17.43
CA GLU A 17 14.77 16.94 17.38
C GLU A 17 14.03 16.07 16.38
N VAL A 18 14.69 15.73 15.28
CA VAL A 18 14.14 14.81 14.27
C VAL A 18 14.42 13.39 14.75
N LEU A 19 13.36 12.66 15.05
CA LEU A 19 13.45 11.23 15.37
C LEU A 19 13.95 10.48 14.13
N ARG A 20 15.04 9.73 14.29
CA ARG A 20 15.62 8.91 13.23
C ARG A 20 15.24 7.46 13.42
N ASP A 21 14.92 6.81 12.32
CA ASP A 21 14.70 5.36 12.32
C ASP A 21 15.97 4.60 12.75
N PRO A 22 15.81 3.43 13.39
CA PRO A 22 16.93 2.53 13.65
C PRO A 22 17.71 2.21 12.36
N PRO A 23 19.03 1.96 12.42
CA PRO A 23 19.85 1.76 11.22
C PRO A 23 19.33 0.66 10.29
N PHE A 24 18.82 -0.43 10.82
CA PHE A 24 18.24 -1.52 10.02
C PHE A 24 16.98 -1.06 9.26
N THR A 25 16.05 -0.37 9.93
CA THR A 25 14.82 0.14 9.32
C THR A 25 15.16 1.17 8.24
N GLN A 26 16.10 2.06 8.53
CA GLN A 26 16.57 3.05 7.56
C GLN A 26 17.19 2.39 6.32
N TRP A 27 18.03 1.35 6.52
CA TRP A 27 18.59 0.59 5.42
C TRP A 27 17.48 -0.10 4.62
N LEU A 28 16.57 -0.82 5.27
CA LEU A 28 15.52 -1.59 4.60
C LEU A 28 14.56 -0.71 3.81
N LEU A 29 14.10 0.41 4.39
CA LEU A 29 13.02 1.24 3.83
C LEU A 29 13.50 2.44 3.02
N SER A 30 14.79 2.79 3.09
CA SER A 30 15.29 4.03 2.48
C SER A 30 16.61 3.88 1.70
N SER A 31 17.28 2.71 1.78
CA SER A 31 18.53 2.49 1.04
C SER A 31 18.28 1.82 -0.31
N PRO A 32 18.83 2.35 -1.42
CA PRO A 32 18.80 1.66 -2.72
C PRO A 32 19.40 0.26 -2.68
N ALA A 33 20.34 -0.01 -1.75
CA ALA A 33 20.93 -1.34 -1.58
C ALA A 33 19.91 -2.41 -1.16
N ALA A 34 18.80 -2.04 -0.48
CA ALA A 34 17.70 -2.95 -0.15
C ALA A 34 16.66 -3.07 -1.28
N GLY A 35 16.79 -2.25 -2.33
CA GLY A 35 15.81 -2.18 -3.41
C GLY A 35 15.57 -3.52 -4.15
N TRP A 36 16.59 -4.40 -4.21
CA TRP A 36 16.45 -5.71 -4.83
C TRP A 36 15.48 -6.65 -4.06
N ILE A 37 15.41 -6.53 -2.74
CA ILE A 37 14.45 -7.28 -1.91
C ILE A 37 13.04 -6.85 -2.30
N TRP A 38 12.83 -5.55 -2.37
CA TRP A 38 11.55 -4.97 -2.76
C TRP A 38 11.19 -5.27 -4.22
N LEU A 39 12.16 -5.35 -5.12
CA LEU A 39 11.95 -5.78 -6.50
C LEU A 39 11.35 -7.19 -6.55
N VAL A 40 11.92 -8.15 -5.83
CA VAL A 40 11.42 -9.54 -5.81
C VAL A 40 10.01 -9.59 -5.26
N LEU A 41 9.76 -8.95 -4.11
CA LEU A 41 8.44 -8.93 -3.48
C LEU A 41 7.39 -8.23 -4.36
N ARG A 42 7.76 -7.15 -5.02
CA ARG A 42 6.92 -6.38 -5.92
C ARG A 42 6.53 -7.18 -7.16
N VAL A 43 7.50 -7.81 -7.82
CA VAL A 43 7.24 -8.64 -9.02
C VAL A 43 6.38 -9.85 -8.64
N TRP A 44 6.67 -10.49 -7.52
CA TRP A 44 5.85 -11.60 -7.02
C TRP A 44 4.40 -11.15 -6.74
N LEU A 45 4.22 -10.02 -6.05
CA LEU A 45 2.90 -9.48 -5.76
C LEU A 45 2.16 -9.10 -7.06
N GLY A 46 2.85 -8.46 -8.00
CA GLY A 46 2.29 -8.10 -9.30
C GLY A 46 1.85 -9.32 -10.11
N TYR A 47 2.65 -10.38 -10.11
CA TYR A 47 2.27 -11.65 -10.72
C TYR A 47 0.99 -12.23 -10.11
N LYS A 48 0.86 -12.21 -8.78
CA LYS A 48 -0.36 -12.69 -8.09
C LYS A 48 -1.61 -11.90 -8.47
N TRP A 49 -1.47 -10.58 -8.63
CA TRP A 49 -2.56 -9.73 -9.09
C TRP A 49 -2.96 -10.02 -10.54
N ILE A 50 -2.01 -10.19 -11.45
CA ILE A 50 -2.28 -10.54 -12.85
C ILE A 50 -2.96 -11.90 -12.93
N ASP A 51 -2.44 -12.91 -12.25
CA ASP A 51 -3.00 -14.25 -12.22
C ASP A 51 -4.47 -14.23 -11.77
N ALA A 52 -4.76 -13.59 -10.63
CA ALA A 52 -6.11 -13.44 -10.11
C ALA A 52 -7.05 -12.68 -11.08
N SER A 53 -6.53 -11.63 -11.71
CA SER A 53 -7.27 -10.83 -12.70
C SER A 53 -7.63 -11.64 -13.96
N LEU A 54 -6.67 -12.37 -14.52
CA LEU A 54 -6.91 -13.15 -15.75
C LEU A 54 -7.98 -14.22 -15.55
N HIS A 55 -8.03 -14.86 -14.38
CA HIS A 55 -9.12 -15.79 -14.03
C HIS A 55 -10.49 -15.09 -14.02
N LYS A 56 -10.56 -13.82 -13.62
CA LYS A 56 -11.80 -13.05 -13.59
C LYS A 56 -12.18 -12.53 -14.99
N ILE A 57 -11.21 -11.98 -15.73
CA ILE A 57 -11.44 -11.42 -17.07
C ILE A 57 -11.90 -12.49 -18.05
N ASN A 58 -11.41 -13.72 -17.93
CA ASN A 58 -11.82 -14.84 -18.77
C ASN A 58 -13.14 -15.50 -18.32
N ASN A 59 -13.81 -14.96 -17.31
CA ASN A 59 -15.07 -15.50 -16.80
C ASN A 59 -16.22 -14.51 -17.05
N PRO A 60 -17.19 -14.84 -17.93
CA PRO A 60 -18.34 -13.98 -18.22
C PRO A 60 -19.15 -13.56 -17.00
N ALA A 61 -19.17 -14.38 -15.93
CA ALA A 61 -19.84 -14.03 -14.67
C ALA A 61 -19.18 -12.86 -13.95
N TRP A 62 -17.92 -12.50 -14.30
CA TRP A 62 -17.26 -11.29 -13.80
C TRP A 62 -17.43 -10.10 -14.73
N VAL A 63 -17.11 -10.26 -16.01
CA VAL A 63 -16.94 -9.10 -16.90
C VAL A 63 -18.19 -8.76 -17.71
N GLU A 64 -19.12 -9.71 -17.90
CA GLU A 64 -20.33 -9.48 -18.67
C GLU A 64 -21.56 -9.24 -17.78
N THR A 65 -21.79 -10.09 -16.79
CA THR A 65 -23.02 -10.07 -15.99
C THR A 65 -22.81 -9.55 -14.57
N GLY A 66 -21.61 -9.60 -14.03
CA GLY A 66 -21.32 -9.33 -12.62
C GLY A 66 -21.88 -10.35 -11.65
N ALA A 67 -22.42 -11.48 -12.14
CA ALA A 67 -23.09 -12.50 -11.32
C ALA A 67 -22.18 -13.08 -10.23
N ALA A 68 -20.86 -13.17 -10.50
CA ALA A 68 -19.88 -13.64 -9.52
C ALA A 68 -19.83 -12.73 -8.30
N VAL A 69 -19.79 -11.40 -8.49
CA VAL A 69 -19.78 -10.42 -7.38
C VAL A 69 -21.14 -10.37 -6.70
N LYS A 70 -22.25 -10.47 -7.47
CA LYS A 70 -23.60 -10.55 -6.91
C LYS A 70 -23.70 -11.72 -5.91
N GLY A 71 -23.37 -12.95 -6.34
CA GLY A 71 -23.42 -14.13 -5.48
C GLY A 71 -22.47 -14.05 -4.28
N PHE A 72 -21.31 -13.41 -4.46
CA PHE A 72 -20.38 -13.16 -3.37
C PHE A 72 -20.99 -12.21 -2.32
N TRP A 73 -21.62 -11.11 -2.74
CA TRP A 73 -22.31 -10.19 -1.82
C TRP A 73 -23.53 -10.83 -1.16
N GLU A 74 -24.32 -11.61 -1.88
CA GLU A 74 -25.44 -12.36 -1.31
C GLU A 74 -24.97 -13.25 -0.14
N ASN A 75 -23.90 -13.99 -0.33
CA ASN A 75 -23.32 -14.82 0.73
C ASN A 75 -22.77 -13.98 1.89
N ALA A 76 -22.09 -12.86 1.59
CA ALA A 76 -21.50 -11.98 2.62
C ALA A 76 -22.58 -11.29 3.49
N LEU A 77 -23.75 -11.02 2.92
CA LEU A 77 -24.87 -10.35 3.59
C LEU A 77 -25.69 -11.27 4.51
N VAL A 78 -25.52 -12.59 4.41
CA VAL A 78 -26.25 -13.55 5.25
C VAL A 78 -25.90 -13.33 6.71
N VAL A 79 -26.96 -13.14 7.52
CA VAL A 79 -26.87 -13.14 9.00
C VAL A 79 -27.51 -14.44 9.50
N PRO A 80 -26.75 -15.42 9.95
CA PRO A 80 -27.28 -16.68 10.41
C PRO A 80 -28.02 -16.50 11.75
N GLU A 81 -29.07 -17.29 12.00
CA GLU A 81 -29.77 -17.30 13.29
C GLU A 81 -28.86 -17.80 14.42
N VAL A 82 -27.94 -18.70 14.10
CA VAL A 82 -26.97 -19.30 15.05
C VAL A 82 -25.57 -19.17 14.45
N GLY A 83 -24.63 -18.63 15.23
CA GLY A 83 -23.25 -18.46 14.81
C GLY A 83 -22.88 -16.99 14.53
N ARG A 84 -21.77 -16.80 13.80
CA ARG A 84 -21.29 -15.46 13.46
C ARG A 84 -21.56 -15.16 11.99
N PRO A 85 -21.98 -13.93 11.66
CA PRO A 85 -22.11 -13.52 10.27
C PRO A 85 -20.72 -13.50 9.58
N VAL A 86 -20.72 -13.70 8.27
CA VAL A 86 -19.51 -13.63 7.43
C VAL A 86 -18.85 -12.25 7.55
N VAL A 87 -19.65 -11.19 7.45
CA VAL A 87 -19.20 -9.82 7.67
C VAL A 87 -19.38 -9.44 9.12
N ALA A 88 -18.27 -9.28 9.83
CA ALA A 88 -18.25 -9.03 11.28
C ALA A 88 -18.72 -7.62 11.68
N PHE A 89 -18.62 -6.63 10.78
CA PHE A 89 -18.89 -5.23 11.07
C PHE A 89 -20.18 -4.77 10.40
N ASP A 90 -21.16 -4.31 11.18
CA ASP A 90 -22.47 -3.89 10.68
C ASP A 90 -22.40 -2.73 9.69
N TRP A 91 -21.50 -1.78 9.91
CA TRP A 91 -21.30 -0.66 8.99
C TRP A 91 -20.82 -1.13 7.61
N TYR A 92 -19.93 -2.15 7.56
CA TYR A 92 -19.44 -2.69 6.29
C TYR A 92 -20.52 -3.55 5.60
N ARG A 93 -21.30 -4.29 6.36
CA ARG A 93 -22.48 -5.01 5.84
C ARG A 93 -23.50 -4.04 5.26
N GLY A 94 -23.78 -2.90 5.93
CA GLY A 94 -24.63 -1.84 5.42
C GLY A 94 -24.10 -1.23 4.11
N PHE A 95 -22.78 -1.05 4.00
CA PHE A 95 -22.13 -0.62 2.76
C PHE A 95 -22.33 -1.64 1.61
N LEU A 96 -22.12 -2.93 1.86
CA LEU A 96 -22.36 -3.98 0.87
C LEU A 96 -23.84 -4.06 0.49
N GLN A 97 -24.76 -3.90 1.45
CA GLN A 97 -26.20 -3.88 1.18
C GLN A 97 -26.58 -2.71 0.27
N MET A 98 -26.04 -1.53 0.51
CA MET A 98 -26.24 -0.35 -0.36
C MET A 98 -25.78 -0.63 -1.80
N LEU A 99 -24.62 -1.25 -2.00
CA LEU A 99 -24.13 -1.62 -3.33
C LEU A 99 -25.01 -2.70 -3.98
N TYR A 100 -25.48 -3.65 -3.17
CA TYR A 100 -26.38 -4.70 -3.63
C TYR A 100 -27.75 -4.14 -4.09
N ASP A 101 -28.37 -3.28 -3.29
CA ASP A 101 -29.65 -2.65 -3.61
C ASP A 101 -29.55 -1.76 -4.84
N ALA A 102 -28.39 -1.10 -5.03
CA ALA A 102 -28.09 -0.32 -6.24
C ALA A 102 -27.74 -1.19 -7.46
N GLN A 103 -27.78 -2.52 -7.37
CA GLN A 103 -27.38 -3.46 -8.42
C GLN A 103 -25.98 -3.17 -9.00
N ALA A 104 -25.08 -2.68 -8.14
CA ALA A 104 -23.76 -2.21 -8.56
C ALA A 104 -22.84 -3.32 -9.07
N TRP A 105 -23.14 -4.59 -8.87
CA TRP A 105 -22.30 -5.72 -9.31
C TRP A 105 -21.99 -5.71 -10.81
N SER A 106 -22.89 -5.17 -11.65
CA SER A 106 -22.74 -5.15 -13.10
C SER A 106 -21.51 -4.36 -13.59
N TRP A 107 -21.23 -3.24 -12.93
CA TRP A 107 -20.07 -2.39 -13.24
C TRP A 107 -18.91 -2.60 -12.25
N PHE A 108 -19.22 -2.99 -11.01
CA PHE A 108 -18.22 -3.19 -9.96
C PHE A 108 -17.34 -4.41 -10.21
N ALA A 109 -17.93 -5.50 -10.74
CA ALA A 109 -17.20 -6.72 -11.03
C ALA A 109 -16.10 -6.51 -12.10
N PRO A 110 -16.40 -5.93 -13.29
CA PRO A 110 -15.34 -5.60 -14.24
C PRO A 110 -14.36 -4.56 -13.71
N LEU A 111 -14.80 -3.57 -12.91
CA LEU A 111 -13.90 -2.62 -12.26
C LEU A 111 -12.86 -3.32 -11.37
N VAL A 112 -13.30 -4.31 -10.58
CA VAL A 112 -12.39 -5.13 -9.76
C VAL A 112 -11.44 -5.93 -10.65
N ALA A 113 -11.96 -6.65 -11.66
CA ALA A 113 -11.15 -7.52 -12.51
C ALA A 113 -10.06 -6.74 -13.26
N TYR A 114 -10.41 -5.64 -13.91
CA TYR A 114 -9.44 -4.80 -14.63
C TYR A 114 -8.57 -3.97 -13.68
N GLY A 115 -9.08 -3.56 -12.53
CA GLY A 115 -8.32 -2.90 -11.48
C GLY A 115 -7.17 -3.76 -10.95
N GLU A 116 -7.42 -5.05 -10.72
CA GLU A 116 -6.40 -6.03 -10.35
C GLU A 116 -5.32 -6.17 -11.44
N LEU A 117 -5.73 -6.19 -12.72
CA LEU A 117 -4.79 -6.25 -13.83
C LEU A 117 -3.88 -5.01 -13.87
N LEU A 118 -4.45 -3.83 -13.75
CA LEU A 118 -3.68 -2.58 -13.74
C LEU A 118 -2.71 -2.52 -12.56
N ILE A 119 -3.16 -2.92 -11.36
CA ILE A 119 -2.29 -3.02 -10.18
C ILE A 119 -1.14 -3.99 -10.45
N GLY A 120 -1.43 -5.17 -10.99
CA GLY A 120 -0.42 -6.17 -11.28
C GLY A 120 0.62 -5.70 -12.29
N ILE A 121 0.20 -5.12 -13.41
CA ILE A 121 1.09 -4.56 -14.44
C ILE A 121 1.94 -3.43 -13.86
N ALA A 122 1.33 -2.47 -13.16
CA ALA A 122 2.03 -1.33 -12.59
C ALA A 122 3.06 -1.76 -11.52
N LEU A 123 2.75 -2.78 -10.72
CA LEU A 123 3.70 -3.39 -9.78
C LEU A 123 4.87 -4.06 -10.52
N ILE A 124 4.66 -4.83 -11.59
CA ILE A 124 5.73 -5.47 -12.34
C ILE A 124 6.64 -4.41 -12.97
N VAL A 125 6.06 -3.42 -13.64
CA VAL A 125 6.81 -2.32 -14.26
C VAL A 125 7.49 -1.44 -13.21
N GLY A 126 6.93 -1.36 -12.02
CA GLY A 126 7.39 -0.51 -10.92
C GLY A 126 7.08 0.96 -11.15
N ALA A 127 5.85 1.23 -11.56
CA ALA A 127 5.34 2.57 -11.78
C ALA A 127 4.42 2.98 -10.63
N PHE A 128 4.72 4.11 -9.99
CA PHE A 128 3.99 4.62 -8.81
C PHE A 128 3.80 3.57 -7.72
N THR A 129 4.84 2.79 -7.46
CA THR A 129 4.79 1.56 -6.66
C THR A 129 4.07 1.74 -5.32
N GLY A 130 4.37 2.82 -4.59
CA GLY A 130 3.73 3.09 -3.29
C GLY A 130 2.21 3.32 -3.41
N ILE A 131 1.78 4.08 -4.43
CA ILE A 131 0.35 4.36 -4.68
C ILE A 131 -0.36 3.10 -5.15
N VAL A 132 0.24 2.38 -6.09
CA VAL A 132 -0.32 1.13 -6.62
C VAL A 132 -0.42 0.06 -5.53
N ALA A 133 0.61 -0.07 -4.68
CA ALA A 133 0.58 -0.96 -3.53
C ALA A 133 -0.52 -0.58 -2.53
N PHE A 134 -0.78 0.73 -2.33
CA PHE A 134 -1.90 1.19 -1.50
C PHE A 134 -3.24 0.72 -2.05
N PHE A 135 -3.50 0.88 -3.35
CA PHE A 135 -4.75 0.39 -3.95
C PHE A 135 -4.87 -1.14 -3.89
N GLY A 136 -3.76 -1.87 -4.08
CA GLY A 136 -3.73 -3.32 -3.89
C GLY A 136 -4.04 -3.72 -2.45
N ALA A 137 -3.43 -3.07 -1.46
CA ALA A 137 -3.74 -3.28 -0.05
C ALA A 137 -5.20 -2.96 0.26
N PHE A 138 -5.73 -1.87 -0.28
CA PHE A 138 -7.13 -1.46 -0.10
C PHE A 138 -8.10 -2.52 -0.67
N MET A 139 -7.82 -3.09 -1.85
CA MET A 139 -8.62 -4.17 -2.42
C MET A 139 -8.55 -5.44 -1.55
N ASN A 140 -7.35 -5.86 -1.13
CA ASN A 140 -7.20 -7.01 -0.22
C ASN A 140 -7.94 -6.80 1.09
N TRP A 141 -7.87 -5.59 1.66
CA TRP A 141 -8.61 -5.26 2.88
C TRP A 141 -10.12 -5.41 2.68
N ASN A 142 -10.67 -4.90 1.55
CA ASN A 142 -12.08 -5.07 1.24
C ASN A 142 -12.47 -6.54 1.08
N PHE A 143 -11.66 -7.36 0.42
CA PHE A 143 -11.92 -8.80 0.29
C PHE A 143 -11.95 -9.50 1.65
N MET A 144 -11.01 -9.17 2.54
CA MET A 144 -11.00 -9.69 3.90
C MET A 144 -12.21 -9.24 4.73
N MET A 145 -12.60 -7.96 4.62
CA MET A 145 -13.78 -7.42 5.29
C MET A 145 -15.07 -8.08 4.82
N ALA A 146 -15.13 -8.47 3.54
CA ALA A 146 -16.25 -9.22 2.97
C ALA A 146 -16.18 -10.74 3.25
N GLY A 147 -15.25 -11.19 4.08
CA GLY A 147 -15.15 -12.58 4.55
C GLY A 147 -14.24 -13.48 3.73
N THR A 148 -13.49 -12.95 2.76
CA THR A 148 -12.56 -13.75 1.96
C THR A 148 -11.13 -13.66 2.49
N ALA A 149 -10.72 -14.61 3.33
CA ALA A 149 -9.34 -14.68 3.81
C ALA A 149 -8.40 -15.15 2.69
N SER A 150 -8.44 -16.42 2.29
CA SER A 150 -7.56 -17.01 1.26
C SER A 150 -6.11 -16.50 1.36
N SER A 151 -5.53 -16.02 0.26
CA SER A 151 -4.19 -15.42 0.21
C SER A 151 -4.17 -13.92 0.52
N ASN A 152 -5.34 -13.27 0.68
CA ASN A 152 -5.44 -11.82 0.88
C ASN A 152 -4.61 -11.25 2.05
N PRO A 153 -4.53 -11.91 3.24
CA PRO A 153 -3.71 -11.40 4.34
C PRO A 153 -2.22 -11.33 3.98
N MET A 154 -1.70 -12.32 3.24
CA MET A 154 -0.30 -12.35 2.82
C MET A 154 -0.02 -11.25 1.78
N LEU A 155 -0.90 -11.13 0.76
CA LEU A 155 -0.78 -10.08 -0.26
C LEU A 155 -0.87 -8.69 0.36
N PHE A 156 -1.78 -8.51 1.33
CA PHE A 156 -1.92 -7.27 2.09
C PHE A 156 -0.63 -6.92 2.86
N ALA A 157 -0.04 -7.90 3.58
CA ALA A 157 1.19 -7.67 4.33
C ALA A 157 2.36 -7.24 3.43
N VAL A 158 2.52 -7.89 2.26
CA VAL A 158 3.54 -7.51 1.28
C VAL A 158 3.27 -6.12 0.71
N ALA A 159 2.01 -5.80 0.39
CA ALA A 159 1.64 -4.47 -0.12
C ALA A 159 1.93 -3.37 0.92
N VAL A 160 1.64 -3.61 2.21
CA VAL A 160 2.00 -2.69 3.31
C VAL A 160 3.52 -2.48 3.37
N GLY A 161 4.31 -3.55 3.24
CA GLY A 161 5.77 -3.45 3.16
C GLY A 161 6.23 -2.54 2.00
N LEU A 162 5.65 -2.71 0.81
CA LEU A 162 5.95 -1.87 -0.36
C LEU A 162 5.55 -0.40 -0.14
N ILE A 163 4.43 -0.15 0.55
CA ILE A 163 4.00 1.20 0.92
C ILE A 163 5.02 1.86 1.86
N LEU A 164 5.45 1.15 2.90
CA LEU A 164 6.44 1.66 3.85
C LEU A 164 7.80 1.93 3.16
N ALA A 165 8.17 1.06 2.22
CA ALA A 165 9.40 1.19 1.43
C ALA A 165 9.21 1.99 0.13
N TRP A 166 8.15 2.81 -0.01
CA TRP A 166 7.80 3.51 -1.25
C TRP A 166 8.96 4.26 -1.91
N LYS A 167 9.93 4.73 -1.11
CA LYS A 167 11.12 5.43 -1.59
C LYS A 167 12.04 4.54 -2.43
N VAL A 168 12.08 3.25 -2.14
CA VAL A 168 13.04 2.30 -2.74
C VAL A 168 12.38 1.09 -3.40
N SER A 169 11.10 0.84 -3.13
CA SER A 169 10.39 -0.31 -3.69
C SER A 169 10.23 -0.24 -5.21
N GLY A 170 10.21 0.95 -5.80
CA GLY A 170 10.21 1.20 -7.24
C GLY A 170 11.57 1.55 -7.83
N TYR A 171 12.65 1.52 -7.03
CA TYR A 171 13.98 1.96 -7.47
C TYR A 171 14.51 1.21 -8.71
N TYR A 172 14.32 -0.11 -8.75
CA TYR A 172 14.61 -0.94 -9.94
C TYR A 172 13.36 -1.09 -10.82
N GLY A 173 12.76 0.04 -11.24
CA GLY A 173 11.57 0.10 -12.06
C GLY A 173 11.37 1.47 -12.69
N ALA A 174 10.16 1.68 -13.24
CA ALA A 174 9.80 2.96 -13.85
C ALA A 174 9.83 4.14 -12.87
N ASP A 175 9.64 3.89 -11.57
CA ASP A 175 9.71 4.92 -10.53
C ASP A 175 11.06 5.63 -10.47
N TYR A 176 12.13 4.94 -10.86
CA TYR A 176 13.45 5.55 -10.98
C TYR A 176 13.45 6.81 -11.85
N PHE A 177 12.64 6.83 -12.91
CA PHE A 177 12.49 7.96 -13.82
C PHE A 177 11.32 8.85 -13.40
N LEU A 178 10.16 8.26 -13.13
CA LEU A 178 8.91 8.95 -12.81
C LEU A 178 9.03 9.81 -11.55
N LEU A 179 9.53 9.26 -10.45
CA LEU A 179 9.65 9.99 -9.20
C LEU A 179 10.74 11.05 -9.25
N ARG A 180 11.80 10.84 -10.01
CA ARG A 180 12.80 11.88 -10.28
C ARG A 180 12.22 13.05 -11.06
N TRP A 181 11.36 12.78 -12.02
CA TRP A 181 10.69 13.81 -12.81
C TRP A 181 9.73 14.62 -11.93
N ILE A 182 9.02 13.98 -11.03
CA ILE A 182 8.12 14.63 -10.06
C ILE A 182 8.92 15.36 -8.96
N GLY A 183 10.21 15.05 -8.78
CA GLY A 183 11.08 15.75 -7.83
C GLY A 183 11.12 15.11 -6.44
N THR A 184 10.72 13.86 -6.28
CA THR A 184 10.76 13.09 -5.03
C THR A 184 11.56 11.81 -5.17
N PRO A 185 11.94 11.19 -4.11
CA PRO A 185 12.71 11.56 -2.93
C PRO A 185 14.21 11.53 -3.22
N TRP A 186 14.57 11.19 -4.46
CA TRP A 186 15.95 10.89 -4.89
C TRP A 186 16.69 12.09 -5.47
N ARG A 187 16.07 13.22 -5.57
CA ARG A 187 16.81 14.48 -5.55
C ARG A 187 17.21 14.70 -4.10
N GLY A 188 18.22 13.93 -3.66
CA GLY A 188 18.87 14.27 -2.41
C GLY A 188 19.16 15.74 -2.47
N ALA A 189 18.67 16.50 -1.49
CA ALA A 189 19.28 17.77 -1.18
C ALA A 189 20.77 17.44 -1.13
N ALA A 190 21.55 17.99 -2.05
CA ALA A 190 22.97 18.04 -1.89
C ALA A 190 23.15 18.63 -0.50
N VAL A 191 23.54 17.79 0.47
CA VAL A 191 23.87 18.28 1.80
C VAL A 191 24.96 19.28 1.53
N ASN A 192 24.57 20.57 1.60
CA ASN A 192 25.53 21.62 1.41
C ASN A 192 26.60 21.35 2.49
N PRO A 193 27.88 21.15 2.14
CA PRO A 193 28.91 20.87 3.13
C PRO A 193 28.95 21.89 4.27
N ALA A 194 28.38 23.09 4.02
CA ALA A 194 28.19 24.14 5.02
C ALA A 194 27.11 23.83 6.07
N ASP A 195 26.17 22.92 5.77
CA ASP A 195 25.08 22.52 6.69
C ASP A 195 25.41 21.24 7.47
N ALA A 196 26.60 20.65 7.26
CA ALA A 196 27.08 19.55 8.05
C ALA A 196 27.33 20.04 9.49
N PRO A 197 26.72 19.43 10.53
CA PRO A 197 26.96 19.81 11.91
C PRO A 197 28.48 19.68 12.17
N ALA A 198 29.09 20.75 12.64
CA ALA A 198 30.50 20.77 13.02
C ALA A 198 30.73 19.62 14.02
N VAL A 199 31.56 18.64 13.63
CA VAL A 199 31.99 17.57 14.55
C VAL A 199 32.83 18.27 15.62
N SER A 200 32.21 18.50 16.79
CA SER A 200 32.95 19.01 17.94
C SER A 200 34.03 17.96 18.33
N PRO A 201 35.28 18.32 18.39
CA PRO A 201 36.29 17.38 18.83
C PRO A 201 35.99 16.94 20.26
N ALA A 202 35.87 15.63 20.49
CA ALA A 202 35.72 15.06 21.80
C ALA A 202 36.92 15.48 22.67
N LYS A 203 36.61 16.12 23.81
CA LYS A 203 37.57 16.35 24.89
C LYS A 203 37.59 15.14 25.82
#